data_6fa93e6118efec3aa5e3f5933981f107
#
_entry.id   6fa93e6118efec3aa5e3f5933981f107
#
_cell.length_a   1.000
_cell.length_b   1.000
_cell.length_c   1.000
_cell.angle_alpha   90.00
_cell.angle_beta   90.00
_cell.angle_gamma   90.00
#
_symmetry.space_group_name_H-M   'P 1'
#
loop_
_entity.id
_entity.type
_entity.pdbx_description
1 polymer ?
#
loop_
_entity_poly.entity_id
_entity_poly.type
_entity_poly.pdbx_seq_one_letter_code
_entity_poly.pdbx_strand_id
1 'polypeptide(L)'
;MNAPSTATELSPARQPDVPVDRRQRQALVVGALTPLLPAHALLWQREDTVPYECDGLTAYRELPLAVALPETEAQLAAVLAACHRLGVPVVARGAGTGLSGGATPHAQGVTLSLAKFNRIVRVDPVSRTAVVQSGVRNAAISEAAARHGLYYAPDPSSKIACTIGGNVAENSGGMHCLKYGLTIHNVLRVRGYTVEGEAVEFGSEALDAAGL
;
A
#
# COMPACT_ATOMS: atom_id res chain seq x y z
N MET A 1 -28.28 -5.64 42.32
CA MET A 1 -29.07 -6.04 41.15
C MET A 1 -28.26 -5.65 39.92
N ASN A 2 -27.57 -6.63 39.35
CA ASN A 2 -26.75 -6.44 38.15
C ASN A 2 -27.56 -6.87 36.94
N ALA A 3 -27.77 -5.94 36.00
CA ALA A 3 -28.36 -6.27 34.71
C ALA A 3 -27.30 -6.90 33.80
N PRO A 4 -27.60 -7.95 33.03
CA PRO A 4 -26.65 -8.53 32.08
C PRO A 4 -26.58 -7.68 30.82
N SER A 5 -25.36 -7.31 30.44
CA SER A 5 -25.04 -6.70 29.16
C SER A 5 -25.12 -7.77 28.07
N THR A 6 -26.10 -7.69 27.20
CA THR A 6 -26.19 -8.50 25.98
C THR A 6 -25.35 -7.84 24.88
N ALA A 7 -24.09 -8.24 24.78
CA ALA A 7 -23.31 -7.98 23.58
C ALA A 7 -23.81 -8.92 22.46
N THR A 8 -24.51 -8.36 21.50
CA THR A 8 -24.90 -9.06 20.27
C THR A 8 -23.65 -9.24 19.42
N GLU A 9 -23.10 -10.45 19.41
CA GLU A 9 -22.04 -10.85 18.46
C GLU A 9 -22.64 -10.87 17.06
N LEU A 10 -22.29 -9.88 16.25
CA LEU A 10 -22.48 -9.92 14.81
C LEU A 10 -21.40 -10.84 14.21
N SER A 11 -21.71 -12.12 14.11
CA SER A 11 -20.92 -13.06 13.33
C SER A 11 -21.08 -12.69 11.85
N PRO A 12 -19.99 -12.40 11.09
CA PRO A 12 -20.12 -12.16 9.66
C PRO A 12 -20.61 -13.45 8.99
N ALA A 13 -21.73 -13.36 8.29
CA ALA A 13 -22.27 -14.46 7.52
C ALA A 13 -21.20 -14.94 6.51
N ARG A 14 -20.66 -16.13 6.75
CA ARG A 14 -19.78 -16.82 5.81
C ARG A 14 -20.57 -17.06 4.53
N GLN A 15 -20.22 -16.34 3.46
CA GLN A 15 -20.75 -16.67 2.13
C GLN A 15 -20.29 -18.09 1.77
N PRO A 16 -21.18 -18.91 1.18
CA PRO A 16 -20.79 -20.26 0.79
C PRO A 16 -19.67 -20.21 -0.24
N ASP A 17 -18.62 -20.99 0.00
CA ASP A 17 -17.53 -21.25 -0.94
C ASP A 17 -18.09 -21.98 -2.18
N VAL A 18 -18.68 -21.25 -3.11
CA VAL A 18 -18.91 -21.76 -4.46
C VAL A 18 -17.57 -21.66 -5.17
N PRO A 19 -17.01 -22.76 -5.70
CA PRO A 19 -15.80 -22.71 -6.50
C PRO A 19 -16.08 -21.87 -7.75
N VAL A 20 -15.79 -20.57 -7.67
CA VAL A 20 -15.89 -19.70 -8.85
C VAL A 20 -14.70 -20.04 -9.73
N ASP A 21 -14.97 -20.45 -10.98
CA ASP A 21 -13.90 -20.66 -11.96
C ASP A 21 -13.01 -19.40 -12.02
N ARG A 22 -11.71 -19.60 -11.78
CA ARG A 22 -10.72 -18.51 -11.77
C ARG A 22 -10.82 -17.66 -13.02
N ARG A 23 -11.07 -18.26 -14.19
CA ARG A 23 -11.17 -17.53 -15.47
C ARG A 23 -12.40 -16.63 -15.51
N GLN A 24 -13.54 -17.13 -15.03
CA GLN A 24 -14.77 -16.34 -14.97
C GLN A 24 -14.59 -15.16 -13.99
N ARG A 25 -13.99 -15.42 -12.82
CA ARG A 25 -13.71 -14.38 -11.84
C ARG A 25 -12.73 -13.33 -12.37
N GLN A 26 -11.67 -13.76 -13.06
CA GLN A 26 -10.72 -12.86 -13.71
C GLN A 26 -11.42 -11.98 -14.75
N ALA A 27 -12.23 -12.56 -15.63
CA ALA A 27 -12.95 -11.82 -16.65
C ALA A 27 -13.88 -10.75 -16.04
N LEU A 28 -14.57 -11.10 -14.95
CA LEU A 28 -15.44 -10.17 -14.22
C LEU A 28 -14.63 -9.02 -13.61
N VAL A 29 -13.51 -9.31 -12.97
CA VAL A 29 -12.64 -8.30 -12.35
C VAL A 29 -12.04 -7.38 -13.42
N VAL A 30 -11.47 -7.95 -14.48
CA VAL A 30 -10.88 -7.20 -15.58
C VAL A 30 -11.93 -6.30 -16.25
N GLY A 31 -13.13 -6.84 -16.53
CA GLY A 31 -14.23 -6.08 -17.10
C GLY A 31 -14.66 -4.89 -16.23
N ALA A 32 -14.67 -5.06 -14.91
CA ALA A 32 -15.01 -3.98 -13.97
C ALA A 32 -13.90 -2.92 -13.85
N LEU A 33 -12.63 -3.28 -13.98
CA LEU A 33 -11.51 -2.37 -13.82
C LEU A 33 -11.10 -1.67 -15.13
N THR A 34 -11.38 -2.26 -16.27
CA THR A 34 -11.03 -1.69 -17.60
C THR A 34 -11.52 -0.24 -17.80
N PRO A 35 -12.77 0.14 -17.44
CA PRO A 35 -13.21 1.53 -17.61
C PRO A 35 -12.58 2.51 -16.61
N LEU A 36 -11.91 2.03 -15.56
CA LEU A 36 -11.35 2.84 -14.48
C LEU A 36 -9.88 3.19 -14.68
N LEU A 37 -9.18 2.42 -15.52
CA LEU A 37 -7.73 2.52 -15.72
C LEU A 37 -7.37 2.59 -17.20
N PRO A 38 -6.28 3.28 -17.55
CA PRO A 38 -5.68 3.14 -18.88
C PRO A 38 -5.29 1.68 -19.15
N ALA A 39 -5.32 1.26 -20.40
CA ALA A 39 -5.02 -0.14 -20.78
C ALA A 39 -3.66 -0.65 -20.28
N HIS A 40 -2.64 0.22 -20.28
CA HIS A 40 -1.30 -0.11 -19.79
C HIS A 40 -1.20 -0.18 -18.25
N ALA A 41 -2.21 0.28 -17.53
CA ALA A 41 -2.27 0.29 -16.07
C ALA A 41 -3.10 -0.87 -15.48
N LEU A 42 -3.61 -1.78 -16.32
CA LEU A 42 -4.31 -2.99 -15.90
C LEU A 42 -3.65 -4.21 -16.57
N LEU A 43 -2.92 -4.98 -15.77
CA LEU A 43 -2.18 -6.16 -16.22
C LEU A 43 -2.92 -7.41 -15.76
N TRP A 44 -3.20 -8.34 -16.67
CA TRP A 44 -3.97 -9.55 -16.34
C TRP A 44 -3.54 -10.78 -17.13
N GLN A 45 -2.68 -10.60 -18.14
CA GLN A 45 -2.03 -11.72 -18.79
C GLN A 45 -1.03 -12.38 -17.85
N ARG A 46 -0.79 -13.67 -18.01
CA ARG A 46 0.10 -14.41 -17.11
C ARG A 46 1.52 -13.83 -17.12
N GLU A 47 2.06 -13.53 -18.27
CA GLU A 47 3.39 -12.96 -18.48
C GLU A 47 3.57 -11.60 -17.78
N ASP A 48 2.51 -10.80 -17.72
CA ASP A 48 2.50 -9.49 -17.07
C ASP A 48 2.36 -9.59 -15.54
N THR A 49 1.70 -10.64 -15.05
CA THR A 49 1.44 -10.82 -13.60
C THR A 49 2.54 -11.59 -12.87
N VAL A 50 3.33 -12.42 -13.57
CA VAL A 50 4.46 -13.18 -13.00
C VAL A 50 5.46 -12.30 -12.23
N PRO A 51 5.84 -11.08 -12.66
CA PRO A 51 6.74 -10.21 -11.90
C PRO A 51 6.19 -9.80 -10.51
N TYR A 52 4.92 -10.02 -10.27
CA TYR A 52 4.24 -9.68 -9.01
C TYR A 52 3.91 -10.90 -8.15
N GLU A 53 4.29 -12.11 -8.55
CA GLU A 53 3.89 -13.37 -7.90
C GLU A 53 4.39 -13.57 -6.47
N CYS A 54 5.39 -12.80 -6.04
CA CYS A 54 5.94 -12.83 -4.68
C CYS A 54 6.48 -11.45 -4.28
N ASP A 55 6.78 -11.29 -3.01
CA ASP A 55 7.63 -10.22 -2.49
C ASP A 55 9.08 -10.73 -2.26
N GLY A 56 9.85 -10.12 -1.36
CA GLY A 56 11.19 -10.58 -1.00
C GLY A 56 11.20 -11.95 -0.31
N LEU A 57 10.07 -12.42 0.21
CA LEU A 57 9.87 -13.78 0.71
C LEU A 57 9.56 -14.73 -0.45
N THR A 58 10.55 -15.03 -1.26
CA THR A 58 10.41 -15.75 -2.54
C THR A 58 9.99 -17.22 -2.42
N ALA A 59 9.93 -17.75 -1.21
CA ALA A 59 9.48 -19.12 -0.93
C ALA A 59 7.97 -19.31 -1.19
N TYR A 60 7.20 -18.22 -1.13
CA TYR A 60 5.76 -18.22 -1.36
C TYR A 60 5.45 -17.43 -2.63
N ARG A 61 4.71 -18.06 -3.53
CA ARG A 61 4.35 -17.49 -4.83
C ARG A 61 2.88 -17.71 -5.12
N GLU A 62 2.21 -16.67 -5.56
CA GLU A 62 0.82 -16.73 -5.98
C GLU A 62 0.58 -15.73 -7.11
N LEU A 63 -0.24 -16.08 -8.09
CA LEU A 63 -0.59 -15.15 -9.16
C LEU A 63 -1.90 -14.44 -8.84
N PRO A 64 -1.95 -13.11 -8.87
CA PRO A 64 -3.20 -12.37 -8.72
C PRO A 64 -4.10 -12.57 -9.95
N LEU A 65 -5.38 -12.23 -9.83
CA LEU A 65 -6.29 -12.14 -10.99
C LEU A 65 -5.87 -11.03 -11.95
N ALA A 66 -5.44 -9.90 -11.39
CA ALA A 66 -4.92 -8.77 -12.14
C ALA A 66 -4.00 -7.92 -11.26
N VAL A 67 -3.18 -7.09 -11.89
CA VAL A 67 -2.40 -6.03 -11.25
C VAL A 67 -2.94 -4.69 -11.75
N ALA A 68 -3.35 -3.85 -10.82
CA ALA A 68 -3.79 -2.48 -11.08
C ALA A 68 -2.68 -1.49 -10.72
N LEU A 69 -2.33 -0.59 -11.63
CA LEU A 69 -1.30 0.45 -11.47
C LEU A 69 -1.93 1.85 -11.62
N PRO A 70 -2.77 2.29 -10.67
CA PRO A 70 -3.40 3.60 -10.76
C PRO A 70 -2.35 4.71 -10.80
N GLU A 71 -2.61 5.75 -11.60
CA GLU A 71 -1.73 6.91 -11.77
C GLU A 71 -2.27 8.13 -11.01
N THR A 72 -3.53 8.09 -10.60
CA THR A 72 -4.20 9.16 -9.86
C THR A 72 -4.95 8.61 -8.64
N GLU A 73 -5.15 9.45 -7.63
CA GLU A 73 -5.93 9.10 -6.45
C GLU A 73 -7.39 8.75 -6.79
N ALA A 74 -7.97 9.39 -7.78
CA ALA A 74 -9.32 9.06 -8.25
C ALA A 74 -9.39 7.63 -8.81
N GLN A 75 -8.39 7.22 -9.62
CA GLN A 75 -8.29 5.85 -10.11
C GLN A 75 -8.08 4.86 -8.97
N LEU A 76 -7.22 5.20 -8.00
CA LEU A 76 -6.97 4.37 -6.81
C LEU A 76 -8.26 4.11 -6.04
N ALA A 77 -8.99 5.17 -5.69
CA ALA A 77 -10.27 5.08 -4.97
C ALA A 77 -11.30 4.27 -5.76
N ALA A 78 -11.41 4.49 -7.06
CA ALA A 78 -12.34 3.78 -7.93
C ALA A 78 -12.03 2.27 -8.01
N VAL A 79 -10.76 1.89 -8.10
CA VAL A 79 -10.32 0.48 -8.09
C VAL A 79 -10.67 -0.19 -6.76
N LEU A 80 -10.36 0.45 -5.62
CA LEU A 80 -10.71 -0.06 -4.29
C LEU A 80 -12.21 -0.28 -4.17
N ALA A 81 -13.02 0.74 -4.47
CA ALA A 81 -14.47 0.67 -4.42
C ALA A 81 -15.04 -0.43 -5.34
N ALA A 82 -14.48 -0.62 -6.53
CA ALA A 82 -14.90 -1.67 -7.45
C ALA A 82 -14.57 -3.08 -6.89
N CYS A 83 -13.36 -3.28 -6.37
CA CYS A 83 -12.96 -4.53 -5.74
C CYS A 83 -13.82 -4.84 -4.51
N HIS A 84 -14.09 -3.83 -3.67
CA HIS A 84 -14.95 -3.98 -2.50
C HIS A 84 -16.37 -4.44 -2.88
N ARG A 85 -17.02 -3.77 -3.84
CA ARG A 85 -18.36 -4.18 -4.33
C ARG A 85 -18.40 -5.60 -4.89
N LEU A 86 -17.30 -6.07 -5.47
CA LEU A 86 -17.20 -7.43 -6.04
C LEU A 86 -16.74 -8.47 -5.02
N GLY A 87 -16.47 -8.10 -3.78
CA GLY A 87 -15.90 -9.00 -2.77
C GLY A 87 -14.53 -9.55 -3.20
N VAL A 88 -13.71 -8.75 -3.88
CA VAL A 88 -12.38 -9.13 -4.40
C VAL A 88 -11.31 -8.63 -3.44
N PRO A 89 -10.48 -9.52 -2.87
CA PRO A 89 -9.35 -9.12 -2.04
C PRO A 89 -8.38 -8.20 -2.80
N VAL A 90 -7.87 -7.17 -2.12
CA VAL A 90 -6.85 -6.28 -2.65
C VAL A 90 -5.58 -6.40 -1.81
N VAL A 91 -4.45 -6.61 -2.47
CA VAL A 91 -3.13 -6.60 -1.84
C VAL A 91 -2.36 -5.39 -2.36
N ALA A 92 -2.11 -4.41 -1.47
CA ALA A 92 -1.31 -3.24 -1.82
C ALA A 92 0.17 -3.63 -1.96
N ARG A 93 0.85 -3.07 -2.97
CA ARG A 93 2.24 -3.34 -3.26
C ARG A 93 3.03 -2.07 -3.53
N GLY A 94 4.11 -1.87 -2.80
CA GLY A 94 5.19 -0.94 -3.11
C GLY A 94 6.20 -1.59 -4.06
N ALA A 95 7.47 -1.66 -3.64
CA ALA A 95 8.52 -2.33 -4.41
C ALA A 95 8.56 -3.87 -4.22
N GLY A 96 7.83 -4.41 -3.25
CA GLY A 96 7.84 -5.85 -2.94
C GLY A 96 9.16 -6.33 -2.33
N THR A 97 9.87 -5.48 -1.61
CA THR A 97 11.15 -5.82 -0.94
C THR A 97 10.98 -6.42 0.45
N GLY A 98 9.76 -6.43 1.00
CA GLY A 98 9.43 -6.99 2.30
C GLY A 98 9.68 -8.51 2.36
N LEU A 99 9.96 -9.01 3.58
CA LEU A 99 10.24 -10.42 3.85
C LEU A 99 9.13 -11.09 4.68
N SER A 100 8.02 -10.40 4.88
CA SER A 100 6.92 -10.84 5.76
C SER A 100 5.71 -11.40 4.98
N GLY A 101 5.77 -11.44 3.65
CA GLY A 101 4.65 -11.86 2.82
C GLY A 101 3.55 -10.79 2.65
N GLY A 102 3.77 -9.55 3.12
CA GLY A 102 2.77 -8.48 3.11
C GLY A 102 2.34 -8.03 1.70
N ALA A 103 3.20 -8.24 0.69
CA ALA A 103 2.88 -7.96 -0.71
C ALA A 103 2.70 -9.24 -1.55
N THR A 104 2.62 -10.42 -0.93
CA THR A 104 2.30 -11.66 -1.62
C THR A 104 0.86 -11.59 -2.14
N PRO A 105 0.62 -11.82 -3.44
CA PRO A 105 -0.71 -11.74 -4.02
C PRO A 105 -1.70 -12.76 -3.42
N HIS A 106 -2.97 -12.45 -3.56
CA HIS A 106 -4.05 -13.39 -3.29
C HIS A 106 -4.56 -13.99 -4.61
N ALA A 107 -4.71 -15.35 -4.68
CA ALA A 107 -5.11 -16.07 -5.90
C ALA A 107 -6.44 -15.58 -6.52
N GLN A 108 -7.36 -15.09 -5.70
CA GLN A 108 -8.66 -14.57 -6.10
C GLN A 108 -8.73 -13.04 -5.99
N GLY A 109 -7.59 -12.37 -5.91
CA GLY A 109 -7.48 -10.95 -5.62
C GLY A 109 -6.80 -10.13 -6.70
N VAL A 110 -6.74 -8.82 -6.45
CA VAL A 110 -6.03 -7.83 -7.25
C VAL A 110 -4.82 -7.35 -6.49
N THR A 111 -3.65 -7.32 -7.14
CA THR A 111 -2.48 -6.60 -6.63
C THR A 111 -2.59 -5.14 -7.03
N LEU A 112 -2.62 -4.24 -6.05
CA LEU A 112 -2.69 -2.80 -6.25
C LEU A 112 -1.29 -2.20 -6.11
N SER A 113 -0.62 -1.96 -7.24
CA SER A 113 0.72 -1.39 -7.25
C SER A 113 0.69 0.12 -7.17
N LEU A 114 1.41 0.69 -6.20
CA LEU A 114 1.52 2.14 -5.98
C LEU A 114 2.78 2.74 -6.64
N ALA A 115 3.42 2.03 -7.55
CA ALA A 115 4.68 2.44 -8.18
C ALA A 115 4.58 3.77 -8.95
N LYS A 116 3.38 4.14 -9.42
CA LYS A 116 3.14 5.41 -10.14
C LYS A 116 3.02 6.62 -9.22
N PHE A 117 2.81 6.43 -7.93
CA PHE A 117 2.78 7.50 -6.92
C PHE A 117 4.19 7.81 -6.42
N ASN A 118 5.06 8.32 -7.28
CA ASN A 118 6.49 8.44 -7.04
C ASN A 118 7.02 9.90 -6.99
N ARG A 119 6.14 10.88 -6.75
CA ARG A 119 6.53 12.28 -6.68
C ARG A 119 6.93 12.70 -5.27
N ILE A 120 8.05 13.41 -5.16
CA ILE A 120 8.40 14.22 -3.99
C ILE A 120 7.70 15.57 -4.19
N VAL A 121 6.67 15.82 -3.37
CA VAL A 121 5.80 16.98 -3.52
C VAL A 121 6.49 18.24 -2.98
N ARG A 122 7.10 18.11 -1.80
CA ARG A 122 7.79 19.25 -1.12
C ARG A 122 8.88 18.72 -0.20
N VAL A 123 9.98 19.44 -0.11
CA VAL A 123 10.96 19.34 0.97
C VAL A 123 11.03 20.71 1.63
N ASP A 124 10.75 20.77 2.92
CA ASP A 124 10.82 21.97 3.74
C ASP A 124 12.02 21.88 4.68
N PRO A 125 13.10 22.64 4.42
CA PRO A 125 14.29 22.58 5.25
C PRO A 125 14.10 23.25 6.63
N VAL A 126 13.15 24.18 6.78
CA VAL A 126 12.90 24.89 8.04
C VAL A 126 12.24 23.95 9.05
N SER A 127 11.14 23.31 8.65
CA SER A 127 10.45 22.32 9.48
C SER A 127 11.12 20.93 9.44
N ARG A 128 12.12 20.74 8.56
CA ARG A 128 12.80 19.45 8.32
C ARG A 128 11.83 18.34 7.95
N THR A 129 10.85 18.67 7.12
CA THR A 129 9.83 17.72 6.67
C THR A 129 9.85 17.53 5.16
N ALA A 130 9.39 16.38 4.69
CA ALA A 130 9.14 16.11 3.29
C ALA A 130 7.73 15.56 3.10
N VAL A 131 7.02 16.07 2.10
CA VAL A 131 5.74 15.51 1.64
C VAL A 131 6.02 14.71 0.37
N VAL A 132 5.74 13.44 0.43
CA VAL A 132 6.06 12.49 -0.65
C VAL A 132 4.91 11.53 -0.89
N GLN A 133 4.78 11.04 -2.11
CA GLN A 133 3.83 9.99 -2.46
C GLN A 133 4.37 8.62 -2.03
N SER A 134 3.47 7.67 -1.80
CA SER A 134 3.77 6.36 -1.22
C SER A 134 4.76 5.50 -2.02
N GLY A 135 4.83 5.68 -3.34
CA GLY A 135 5.75 4.97 -4.23
C GLY A 135 7.15 5.60 -4.34
N VAL A 136 7.43 6.70 -3.64
CA VAL A 136 8.77 7.30 -3.62
C VAL A 136 9.74 6.35 -2.93
N ARG A 137 10.91 6.13 -3.55
CA ARG A 137 11.98 5.32 -2.95
C ARG A 137 12.54 5.99 -1.71
N ASN A 138 12.84 5.19 -0.69
CA ASN A 138 13.42 5.70 0.57
C ASN A 138 14.66 6.56 0.31
N ALA A 139 15.64 6.07 -0.46
CA ALA A 139 16.87 6.79 -0.78
C ALA A 139 16.61 8.12 -1.51
N ALA A 140 15.59 8.19 -2.37
CA ALA A 140 15.27 9.40 -3.13
C ALA A 140 14.85 10.57 -2.24
N ILE A 141 14.31 10.31 -1.05
CA ILE A 141 13.97 11.36 -0.07
C ILE A 141 15.26 12.02 0.43
N SER A 142 16.26 11.21 0.79
CA SER A 142 17.57 11.73 1.21
C SER A 142 18.29 12.45 0.08
N GLU A 143 18.25 11.94 -1.15
CA GLU A 143 18.80 12.57 -2.34
C GLU A 143 18.21 13.97 -2.56
N ALA A 144 16.88 14.11 -2.43
CA ALA A 144 16.20 15.40 -2.56
C ALA A 144 16.51 16.38 -1.41
N ALA A 145 16.73 15.87 -0.20
CA ALA A 145 17.03 16.67 0.98
C ALA A 145 18.50 17.08 1.09
N ALA A 146 19.42 16.39 0.40
CA ALA A 146 20.87 16.56 0.51
C ALA A 146 21.33 17.99 0.24
N ARG A 147 20.70 18.70 -0.71
CA ARG A 147 21.00 20.12 -1.01
C ARG A 147 20.78 21.07 0.19
N HIS A 148 20.04 20.62 1.19
CA HIS A 148 19.77 21.37 2.43
C HIS A 148 20.60 20.85 3.61
N GLY A 149 21.54 19.92 3.39
CA GLY A 149 22.31 19.27 4.45
C GLY A 149 21.47 18.31 5.31
N LEU A 150 20.32 17.83 4.78
CA LEU A 150 19.39 16.96 5.47
C LEU A 150 19.34 15.58 4.81
N TYR A 151 18.85 14.59 5.55
CA TYR A 151 18.60 13.23 5.06
C TYR A 151 17.44 12.60 5.82
N TYR A 152 16.80 11.60 5.21
CA TYR A 152 15.77 10.78 5.85
C TYR A 152 16.45 9.66 6.64
N ALA A 153 16.25 9.65 7.97
CA ALA A 153 17.03 8.83 8.88
C ALA A 153 16.78 7.32 8.81
N PRO A 154 15.53 6.81 8.71
CA PRO A 154 15.29 5.38 8.54
C PRO A 154 15.93 4.84 7.25
N ASP A 155 16.85 3.88 7.38
CA ASP A 155 17.64 3.37 6.26
C ASP A 155 17.63 1.83 6.18
N PRO A 156 16.49 1.22 5.85
CA PRO A 156 16.44 -0.23 5.66
C PRO A 156 17.47 -0.69 4.62
N SER A 157 17.96 -1.92 4.71
CA SER A 157 18.94 -2.48 3.77
C SER A 157 18.49 -2.37 2.31
N SER A 158 17.18 -2.37 2.09
CA SER A 158 16.53 -2.21 0.79
C SER A 158 16.28 -0.74 0.38
N LYS A 159 16.84 0.26 1.06
CA LYS A 159 16.54 1.71 0.85
C LYS A 159 16.64 2.20 -0.59
N ILE A 160 17.47 1.56 -1.40
CA ILE A 160 17.63 1.90 -2.82
C ILE A 160 16.37 1.53 -3.63
N ALA A 161 15.67 0.48 -3.23
CA ALA A 161 14.52 -0.09 -3.94
C ALA A 161 13.19 0.12 -3.20
N CYS A 162 13.15 -0.03 -1.86
CA CYS A 162 11.91 0.05 -1.09
C CYS A 162 11.26 1.43 -1.19
N THR A 163 9.93 1.44 -1.06
CA THR A 163 9.12 2.67 -1.15
C THR A 163 8.68 3.13 0.24
N ILE A 164 8.45 4.43 0.39
CA ILE A 164 8.05 5.00 1.69
C ILE A 164 6.71 4.43 2.19
N GLY A 165 5.76 4.16 1.30
CA GLY A 165 4.51 3.53 1.68
C GLY A 165 4.70 2.11 2.22
N GLY A 166 5.63 1.34 1.64
CA GLY A 166 6.04 0.04 2.16
C GLY A 166 6.75 0.16 3.50
N ASN A 167 7.62 1.17 3.67
CA ASN A 167 8.29 1.43 4.95
C ASN A 167 7.29 1.75 6.06
N VAL A 168 6.24 2.52 5.76
CA VAL A 168 5.15 2.81 6.71
C VAL A 168 4.39 1.53 7.06
N ALA A 169 4.01 0.73 6.06
CA ALA A 169 3.24 -0.50 6.25
C ALA A 169 3.96 -1.54 7.11
N GLU A 170 5.28 -1.67 6.94
CA GLU A 170 6.12 -2.64 7.67
C GLU A 170 6.80 -2.04 8.90
N ASN A 171 6.63 -0.73 9.16
CA ASN A 171 7.38 0.01 10.17
C ASN A 171 8.90 -0.24 10.06
N SER A 172 9.43 -0.06 8.85
CA SER A 172 10.82 -0.40 8.54
C SER A 172 11.82 0.37 9.39
N GLY A 173 12.91 -0.31 9.77
CA GLY A 173 14.07 0.27 10.43
C GLY A 173 15.33 0.12 9.58
N GLY A 174 16.47 0.30 10.21
CA GLY A 174 17.79 0.18 9.60
C GLY A 174 18.90 0.40 10.62
N MET A 175 20.13 0.58 10.17
CA MET A 175 21.28 0.80 11.08
C MET A 175 21.13 2.04 11.95
N HIS A 176 20.41 3.06 11.46
CA HIS A 176 20.21 4.32 12.18
C HIS A 176 19.07 4.26 13.21
N CYS A 177 18.27 3.18 13.27
CA CYS A 177 17.07 3.12 14.11
C CYS A 177 17.37 3.19 15.62
N LEU A 178 18.56 2.79 16.06
CA LEU A 178 18.96 2.92 17.46
C LEU A 178 18.97 4.38 17.93
N LYS A 179 19.36 5.31 17.04
CA LYS A 179 19.45 6.74 17.36
C LYS A 179 18.19 7.51 16.94
N TYR A 180 17.62 7.19 15.78
CA TYR A 180 16.57 8.01 15.15
C TYR A 180 15.20 7.33 15.14
N GLY A 181 15.11 6.11 15.66
CA GLY A 181 13.87 5.32 15.68
C GLY A 181 13.55 4.67 14.33
N LEU A 182 12.43 3.98 14.32
CA LEU A 182 11.85 3.32 13.16
C LEU A 182 11.06 4.31 12.30
N THR A 183 10.47 3.84 11.22
CA THR A 183 9.64 4.66 10.33
C THR A 183 8.53 5.42 11.09
N ILE A 184 7.83 4.77 12.03
CA ILE A 184 6.75 5.39 12.82
C ILE A 184 7.20 6.65 13.58
N HIS A 185 8.46 6.71 14.04
CA HIS A 185 8.98 7.87 14.75
C HIS A 185 9.38 9.03 13.81
N ASN A 186 9.35 8.78 12.51
CA ASN A 186 9.79 9.72 11.47
C ASN A 186 8.65 10.09 10.50
N VAL A 187 7.42 9.72 10.81
CA VAL A 187 6.21 10.02 10.03
C VAL A 187 5.28 10.87 10.87
N LEU A 188 4.93 12.05 10.37
CA LEU A 188 4.02 12.98 11.05
C LEU A 188 2.57 12.77 10.60
N ARG A 189 2.36 12.50 9.32
CA ARG A 189 1.04 12.37 8.72
C ARG A 189 1.02 11.32 7.61
N VAL A 190 -0.05 10.54 7.56
CA VAL A 190 -0.32 9.58 6.49
C VAL A 190 -1.71 9.86 5.94
N ARG A 191 -1.81 9.98 4.62
CA ARG A 191 -3.07 9.99 3.89
C ARG A 191 -3.21 8.71 3.07
N GLY A 192 -4.36 8.08 3.15
CA GLY A 192 -4.64 6.81 2.48
C GLY A 192 -6.10 6.67 2.11
N TYR A 193 -6.50 5.44 1.81
CA TYR A 193 -7.86 5.10 1.41
C TYR A 193 -8.32 3.83 2.10
N THR A 194 -9.58 3.79 2.49
CA THR A 194 -10.23 2.58 2.97
C THR A 194 -10.46 1.59 1.83
N VAL A 195 -10.89 0.38 2.16
CA VAL A 195 -11.26 -0.63 1.14
C VAL A 195 -12.46 -0.19 0.29
N GLU A 196 -13.30 0.70 0.80
CA GLU A 196 -14.43 1.32 0.10
C GLU A 196 -14.00 2.42 -0.88
N GLY A 197 -12.73 2.83 -0.83
CA GLY A 197 -12.19 3.92 -1.63
C GLY A 197 -12.39 5.31 -1.01
N GLU A 198 -12.72 5.39 0.27
CA GLU A 198 -12.86 6.65 0.99
C GLU A 198 -11.50 7.15 1.47
N ALA A 199 -11.23 8.45 1.31
CA ALA A 199 -10.00 9.05 1.77
C ALA A 199 -9.97 9.12 3.30
N VAL A 200 -8.84 8.73 3.89
CA VAL A 200 -8.58 8.81 5.33
C VAL A 200 -7.24 9.49 5.58
N GLU A 201 -7.13 10.17 6.71
CA GLU A 201 -5.91 10.85 7.11
C GLU A 201 -5.64 10.60 8.60
N PHE A 202 -4.38 10.34 8.93
CA PHE A 202 -3.91 10.12 10.30
C PHE A 202 -2.70 11.02 10.57
N GLY A 203 -2.63 11.58 11.78
CA GLY A 203 -1.56 12.47 12.19
C GLY A 203 -1.76 13.92 11.78
N SER A 204 -0.72 14.75 11.97
CA SER A 204 -0.74 16.19 11.72
C SER A 204 0.62 16.66 11.23
N GLU A 205 0.66 17.74 10.46
CA GLU A 205 1.90 18.45 10.13
C GLU A 205 2.38 19.36 11.29
N ALA A 206 1.56 19.57 12.31
CA ALA A 206 1.96 20.34 13.48
C ALA A 206 2.94 19.51 14.33
N LEU A 207 4.15 20.04 14.52
CA LEU A 207 5.19 19.38 15.32
C LEU A 207 4.81 19.24 16.80
N ASP A 208 3.88 20.07 17.28
CA ASP A 208 3.39 20.10 18.67
C ASP A 208 2.04 19.39 18.85
N ALA A 209 1.51 18.73 17.83
CA ALA A 209 0.30 17.95 17.99
C ALA A 209 0.58 16.79 18.95
N ALA A 210 -0.16 16.75 20.08
CA ALA A 210 -0.10 15.62 21.00
C ALA A 210 -0.28 14.33 20.20
N GLY A 211 0.66 13.40 20.38
CA GLY A 211 0.64 12.14 19.65
C GLY A 211 -0.69 11.41 19.82
N LEU A 212 -1.16 10.82 18.75
CA LEU A 212 -2.29 9.89 18.74
C LEU A 212 -1.90 8.60 19.47
#